data_75719966a44c37c1274b5172290477ec
#
_entry.id   75719966a44c37c1274b5172290477ec
#
_cell.length_a   1.000
_cell.length_b   1.000
_cell.length_c   1.000
_cell.angle_alpha   90.00
_cell.angle_beta   90.00
_cell.angle_gamma   90.00
#
_symmetry.space_group_name_H-M   'P 1'
#
loop_
_entity.id
_entity.type
_entity.pdbx_description
1 polymer ?
#
loop_
_entity_poly.entity_id
_entity_poly.type
_entity_poly.pdbx_seq_one_letter_code
_entity_poly.pdbx_strand_id
1 'polypeptide(L)'
;MRRWFPLCCVLSVAFLLMASCSCGGHEKTHRDTVNLNKVLTNAMSDTADLQGMERRIRSYMQEWGLKGVSLAVMRGDSLYYAKGFGWADEGEGVEMAPGHIMRVASVSKLITATGIMVLREQGKLSLDQKVFGPEGILQDSTYLQSISDKNYYRITVEDLLRHKAGFMTGGGDPMFSTRSIMVNNKLKEVPDQVTLLRLVLRRKLGYTPGTSQSYSNLGYLLLSMIIEQVSGQSYEDFIQENVLRPAGCRDMHIAHNYYKEKYKNEVRNYV
;
A
#
# COMPACT_ATOMS: atom_id res chain seq x y z
N MET A 1 83.53 -34.12 1.53
CA MET A 1 83.35 -35.43 2.24
C MET A 1 81.91 -35.47 2.76
N ARG A 2 81.10 -36.20 2.09
CA ARG A 2 80.29 -37.35 2.55
C ARG A 2 79.75 -37.24 4.00
N ARG A 3 78.47 -37.21 4.18
CA ARG A 3 77.47 -38.32 4.39
C ARG A 3 76.09 -37.73 4.75
N TRP A 4 75.07 -38.06 4.04
CA TRP A 4 74.03 -39.07 4.12
C TRP A 4 72.94 -38.84 5.20
N PHE A 5 71.73 -38.77 4.70
CA PHE A 5 70.36 -38.92 5.22
C PHE A 5 70.15 -39.95 6.35
N PRO A 6 69.04 -39.83 7.13
CA PRO A 6 67.78 -40.32 6.58
C PRO A 6 66.52 -39.50 6.95
N LEU A 7 65.57 -39.75 6.09
CA LEU A 7 64.13 -39.48 6.19
C LEU A 7 63.54 -39.84 7.57
N CYS A 8 62.77 -38.91 8.18
CA CYS A 8 61.71 -39.23 9.07
C CYS A 8 60.49 -38.37 8.71
N CYS A 9 59.47 -39.04 8.20
CA CYS A 9 58.14 -38.50 8.01
C CYS A 9 57.57 -38.06 9.36
N VAL A 10 57.29 -36.78 9.49
CA VAL A 10 56.36 -36.31 10.54
C VAL A 10 55.23 -35.59 9.82
N LEU A 11 54.10 -36.28 9.83
CA LEU A 11 52.80 -35.74 9.47
C LEU A 11 52.49 -34.51 10.36
N SER A 12 52.66 -33.34 9.81
CA SER A 12 52.12 -32.13 10.40
C SER A 12 50.67 -31.98 9.99
N VAL A 13 49.75 -32.39 10.85
CA VAL A 13 48.34 -32.09 10.73
C VAL A 13 48.17 -30.55 10.92
N ALA A 14 48.08 -29.85 9.83
CA ALA A 14 47.67 -28.45 9.84
C ALA A 14 46.19 -28.37 10.25
N PHE A 15 45.92 -28.07 11.51
CA PHE A 15 44.59 -27.65 11.96
C PHE A 15 44.28 -26.31 11.33
N LEU A 16 43.58 -26.30 10.19
CA LEU A 16 42.91 -25.13 9.69
C LEU A 16 41.74 -24.81 10.66
N LEU A 17 41.98 -23.89 11.57
CA LEU A 17 40.91 -23.19 12.27
C LEU A 17 40.14 -22.37 11.22
N MET A 18 39.11 -22.98 10.63
CA MET A 18 38.05 -22.24 9.99
C MET A 18 37.35 -21.45 11.09
N ALA A 19 37.71 -20.17 11.23
CA ALA A 19 36.86 -19.22 11.90
C ALA A 19 35.58 -19.12 11.06
N SER A 20 34.58 -19.94 11.41
CA SER A 20 33.22 -19.71 10.98
C SER A 20 32.78 -18.37 11.52
N CYS A 21 32.88 -17.31 10.72
CA CYS A 21 32.06 -16.12 10.90
C CYS A 21 30.62 -16.58 10.83
N SER A 22 30.07 -16.91 11.98
CA SER A 22 28.63 -16.98 12.19
C SER A 22 28.11 -15.56 11.98
N CYS A 23 27.76 -15.22 10.74
CA CYS A 23 26.79 -14.18 10.49
C CYS A 23 25.54 -14.60 11.24
N GLY A 24 25.31 -13.97 12.40
CA GLY A 24 24.08 -14.11 13.13
C GLY A 24 22.93 -13.74 12.19
N GLY A 25 22.36 -14.76 11.56
CA GLY A 25 21.06 -14.63 10.94
C GLY A 25 20.16 -14.12 12.04
N HIS A 26 19.63 -12.91 11.87
CA HIS A 26 18.47 -12.47 12.63
C HIS A 26 17.37 -13.48 12.28
N GLU A 27 17.27 -14.51 13.09
CA GLU A 27 16.09 -15.32 13.18
C GLU A 27 14.96 -14.35 13.51
N LYS A 28 14.21 -13.95 12.48
CA LYS A 28 12.96 -13.23 12.66
C LYS A 28 12.07 -14.18 13.45
N THR A 29 12.15 -14.08 14.77
CA THR A 29 11.16 -14.70 15.65
C THR A 29 9.82 -14.19 15.17
N HIS A 30 9.11 -15.02 14.43
CA HIS A 30 7.71 -14.83 14.11
C HIS A 30 7.00 -14.87 15.47
N ARG A 31 6.97 -13.73 16.18
CA ARG A 31 6.07 -13.59 17.31
C ARG A 31 4.69 -13.79 16.72
N ASP A 32 3.99 -14.81 17.18
CA ASP A 32 2.56 -14.96 16.91
C ASP A 32 1.87 -13.72 17.48
N THR A 33 1.80 -12.69 16.63
CA THR A 33 1.16 -11.44 17.00
C THR A 33 -0.32 -11.73 17.13
N VAL A 34 -0.82 -11.60 18.35
CA VAL A 34 -2.26 -11.69 18.63
C VAL A 34 -2.97 -10.69 17.71
N ASN A 35 -3.99 -11.14 17.00
CA ASN A 35 -4.83 -10.23 16.23
C ASN A 35 -5.65 -9.38 17.23
N LEU A 36 -5.15 -8.16 17.49
CA LEU A 36 -5.74 -7.24 18.45
C LEU A 36 -7.20 -6.92 18.13
N ASN A 37 -7.59 -6.89 16.85
CA ASN A 37 -8.97 -6.62 16.44
C ASN A 37 -9.98 -7.64 16.96
N LYS A 38 -9.53 -8.86 17.29
CA LYS A 38 -10.39 -9.92 17.83
C LYS A 38 -10.54 -9.90 19.35
N VAL A 39 -9.66 -9.20 20.05
CA VAL A 39 -9.60 -9.19 21.52
C VAL A 39 -9.91 -7.83 22.12
N LEU A 40 -9.73 -6.73 21.37
CA LEU A 40 -9.98 -5.38 21.87
C LEU A 40 -11.47 -5.09 21.96
N THR A 41 -11.88 -4.58 23.12
CA THR A 41 -13.24 -4.05 23.37
C THR A 41 -13.18 -2.62 23.85
N ASN A 42 -14.30 -1.88 23.74
CA ASN A 42 -14.38 -0.51 24.24
C ASN A 42 -14.09 -0.40 25.74
N ALA A 43 -14.50 -1.42 26.53
CA ALA A 43 -14.31 -1.44 27.97
C ALA A 43 -12.83 -1.49 28.41
N MET A 44 -11.94 -1.99 27.55
CA MET A 44 -10.50 -2.03 27.85
C MET A 44 -9.84 -0.65 27.93
N SER A 45 -10.51 0.39 27.41
CA SER A 45 -10.05 1.78 27.39
C SER A 45 -10.89 2.69 28.30
N ASP A 46 -11.76 2.14 29.14
CA ASP A 46 -12.58 2.91 30.08
C ASP A 46 -11.75 3.29 31.32
N THR A 47 -11.01 4.41 31.20
CA THR A 47 -10.21 4.96 32.30
C THR A 47 -10.64 6.38 32.63
N ALA A 48 -10.60 6.75 33.92
CA ALA A 48 -11.02 8.08 34.38
C ALA A 48 -10.18 9.20 33.74
N ASP A 49 -8.90 8.99 33.52
CA ASP A 49 -7.95 9.98 33.01
C ASP A 49 -8.24 10.39 31.55
N LEU A 50 -8.93 9.54 30.79
CA LEU A 50 -9.21 9.77 29.37
C LEU A 50 -10.60 10.35 29.08
N GLN A 51 -11.45 10.52 30.10
CA GLN A 51 -12.81 11.06 29.93
C GLN A 51 -12.83 12.47 29.30
N GLY A 52 -11.80 13.29 29.58
CA GLY A 52 -11.66 14.61 28.96
C GLY A 52 -11.49 14.53 27.44
N MET A 53 -10.66 13.60 26.98
CA MET A 53 -10.45 13.31 25.56
C MET A 53 -11.74 12.76 24.92
N GLU A 54 -12.41 11.82 25.58
CA GLU A 54 -13.65 11.22 25.05
C GLU A 54 -14.77 12.26 24.89
N ARG A 55 -14.94 13.17 25.86
CA ARG A 55 -15.90 14.28 25.71
C ARG A 55 -15.60 15.14 24.50
N ARG A 56 -14.32 15.42 24.22
CA ARG A 56 -13.89 16.19 23.06
C ARG A 56 -14.22 15.46 21.75
N ILE A 57 -13.99 14.15 21.69
CA ILE A 57 -14.34 13.32 20.53
C ILE A 57 -15.84 13.35 20.27
N ARG A 58 -16.66 13.15 21.29
CA ARG A 58 -18.13 13.19 21.17
C ARG A 58 -18.63 14.56 20.72
N SER A 59 -18.06 15.65 21.25
CA SER A 59 -18.38 17.01 20.79
C SER A 59 -18.04 17.20 19.31
N TYR A 60 -16.87 16.75 18.90
CA TYR A 60 -16.44 16.80 17.50
C TYR A 60 -17.36 15.98 16.58
N MET A 61 -17.76 14.79 17.02
CA MET A 61 -18.71 13.97 16.26
C MET A 61 -20.06 14.67 16.06
N GLN A 62 -20.58 15.33 17.09
CA GLN A 62 -21.83 16.10 17.02
C GLN A 62 -21.69 17.30 16.08
N GLU A 63 -20.62 18.07 16.20
CA GLU A 63 -20.32 19.23 15.35
C GLU A 63 -20.28 18.88 13.87
N TRP A 64 -19.68 17.74 13.53
CA TRP A 64 -19.48 17.30 12.14
C TRP A 64 -20.47 16.24 11.65
N GLY A 65 -21.46 15.87 12.46
CA GLY A 65 -22.46 14.86 12.12
C GLY A 65 -21.88 13.47 11.87
N LEU A 66 -20.73 13.12 12.50
CA LEU A 66 -20.06 11.84 12.31
C LEU A 66 -20.83 10.74 13.02
N LYS A 67 -21.18 9.68 12.29
CA LYS A 67 -21.92 8.53 12.83
C LYS A 67 -21.06 7.62 13.69
N GLY A 68 -19.80 7.43 13.31
CA GLY A 68 -18.84 6.57 14.01
C GLY A 68 -17.41 7.03 13.88
N VAL A 69 -16.64 6.83 14.94
CA VAL A 69 -15.21 7.12 15.00
C VAL A 69 -14.51 5.95 15.68
N SER A 70 -13.37 5.52 15.14
CA SER A 70 -12.45 4.60 15.80
C SER A 70 -11.15 5.33 16.06
N LEU A 71 -10.66 5.25 17.30
CA LEU A 71 -9.42 5.89 17.74
C LEU A 71 -8.48 4.86 18.34
N ALA A 72 -7.21 4.90 17.92
CA ALA A 72 -6.13 4.19 18.59
C ALA A 72 -4.99 5.17 18.88
N VAL A 73 -4.43 5.08 20.09
CA VAL A 73 -3.27 5.87 20.51
C VAL A 73 -2.14 4.94 20.91
N MET A 74 -1.00 5.13 20.25
CA MET A 74 0.23 4.43 20.57
C MET A 74 1.13 5.30 21.45
N ARG A 75 1.83 4.66 22.38
CA ARG A 75 2.89 5.30 23.17
C ARG A 75 4.14 4.42 23.10
N GLY A 76 5.13 4.88 22.37
CA GLY A 76 6.23 4.00 21.96
C GLY A 76 5.68 2.82 21.14
N ASP A 77 6.09 1.61 21.48
CA ASP A 77 5.69 0.37 20.79
C ASP A 77 4.45 -0.29 21.42
N SER A 78 3.74 0.42 22.31
CA SER A 78 2.58 -0.11 23.03
C SER A 78 1.30 0.61 22.65
N LEU A 79 0.23 -0.18 22.44
CA LEU A 79 -1.12 0.37 22.32
C LEU A 79 -1.57 0.88 23.69
N TYR A 80 -1.74 2.19 23.81
CA TYR A 80 -2.12 2.85 25.05
C TYR A 80 -3.64 2.96 25.18
N TYR A 81 -4.34 3.18 24.07
CA TYR A 81 -5.78 3.37 24.03
C TYR A 81 -6.34 2.91 22.69
N ALA A 82 -7.47 2.21 22.71
CA ALA A 82 -8.26 1.89 21.51
C ALA A 82 -9.73 1.85 21.85
N LYS A 83 -10.54 2.71 21.19
CA LYS A 83 -11.98 2.79 21.43
C LYS A 83 -12.75 3.23 20.21
N GLY A 84 -13.93 2.64 20.01
CA GLY A 84 -14.93 3.08 19.05
C GLY A 84 -15.96 3.99 19.72
N PHE A 85 -16.49 4.94 18.96
CA PHE A 85 -17.53 5.88 19.37
C PHE A 85 -18.65 5.89 18.34
N GLY A 86 -19.90 5.94 18.77
CA GLY A 86 -21.06 5.94 17.90
C GLY A 86 -21.30 4.60 17.22
N TRP A 87 -21.66 4.64 15.95
CA TRP A 87 -22.15 3.47 15.20
C TRP A 87 -21.15 2.97 14.16
N ALA A 88 -20.98 1.67 14.10
CA ALA A 88 -20.39 0.99 12.96
C ALA A 88 -21.43 0.83 11.84
N ASP A 89 -22.68 0.51 12.22
CA ASP A 89 -23.84 0.50 11.34
C ASP A 89 -25.09 0.93 12.13
N GLU A 90 -25.52 2.18 11.96
CA GLU A 90 -26.68 2.74 12.67
C GLU A 90 -27.99 2.02 12.27
N GLY A 91 -28.11 1.62 10.98
CA GLY A 91 -29.30 0.94 10.48
C GLY A 91 -29.50 -0.47 11.06
N GLU A 92 -28.39 -1.15 11.37
CA GLU A 92 -28.40 -2.47 11.98
C GLU A 92 -28.20 -2.41 13.52
N GLY A 93 -28.10 -1.21 14.11
CA GLY A 93 -27.88 -1.03 15.54
C GLY A 93 -26.53 -1.53 16.05
N VAL A 94 -25.51 -1.55 15.19
CA VAL A 94 -24.17 -2.03 15.56
C VAL A 94 -23.30 -0.88 16.04
N GLU A 95 -22.93 -0.90 17.31
CA GLU A 95 -22.02 0.10 17.89
C GLU A 95 -20.59 -0.03 17.36
N MET A 96 -19.88 1.10 17.27
CA MET A 96 -18.48 1.12 16.88
C MET A 96 -17.60 0.51 17.97
N ALA A 97 -16.68 -0.36 17.54
CA ALA A 97 -15.66 -0.98 18.40
C ALA A 97 -14.29 -0.97 17.70
N PRO A 98 -13.17 -1.15 18.44
CA PRO A 98 -11.84 -1.13 17.88
C PRO A 98 -11.59 -2.17 16.77
N GLY A 99 -12.33 -3.28 16.82
CA GLY A 99 -12.19 -4.38 15.86
C GLY A 99 -12.92 -4.16 14.52
N HIS A 100 -13.60 -3.04 14.32
CA HIS A 100 -14.25 -2.76 13.05
C HIS A 100 -13.25 -2.29 11.99
N ILE A 101 -13.46 -2.74 10.75
CA ILE A 101 -12.66 -2.36 9.59
C ILE A 101 -13.30 -1.13 8.94
N MET A 102 -12.47 -0.15 8.60
CA MET A 102 -12.89 1.11 7.98
C MET A 102 -12.14 1.35 6.68
N ARG A 103 -12.79 2.00 5.73
CA ARG A 103 -12.11 2.48 4.53
C ARG A 103 -11.13 3.59 4.88
N VAL A 104 -9.87 3.39 4.54
CA VAL A 104 -8.79 4.33 4.88
C VAL A 104 -8.48 5.31 3.76
N ALA A 105 -9.25 5.27 2.67
CA ALA A 105 -9.12 6.18 1.53
C ALA A 105 -7.65 6.38 1.11
N SER A 106 -7.16 7.62 1.02
CA SER A 106 -5.82 7.94 0.54
C SER A 106 -4.67 7.51 1.46
N VAL A 107 -4.93 7.03 2.67
CA VAL A 107 -3.91 6.36 3.48
C VAL A 107 -3.40 5.09 2.77
N SER A 108 -4.23 4.46 1.94
CA SER A 108 -3.83 3.33 1.07
C SER A 108 -2.60 3.64 0.20
N LYS A 109 -2.36 4.91 -0.14
CA LYS A 109 -1.19 5.31 -0.94
C LYS A 109 0.13 5.06 -0.20
N LEU A 110 0.15 5.20 1.12
CA LEU A 110 1.33 4.85 1.91
C LEU A 110 1.67 3.35 1.74
N ILE A 111 0.64 2.50 1.78
CA ILE A 111 0.79 1.05 1.63
C ILE A 111 1.32 0.70 0.24
N THR A 112 0.71 1.30 -0.81
CA THR A 112 1.17 1.12 -2.20
C THR A 112 2.63 1.59 -2.38
N ALA A 113 2.96 2.77 -1.85
CA ALA A 113 4.33 3.29 -1.91
C ALA A 113 5.33 2.37 -1.19
N THR A 114 4.95 1.82 -0.03
CA THR A 114 5.77 0.82 0.67
C THR A 114 5.97 -0.42 -0.20
N GLY A 115 4.93 -0.92 -0.88
CA GLY A 115 5.05 -2.04 -1.82
C GLY A 115 6.05 -1.78 -2.95
N ILE A 116 6.03 -0.58 -3.53
CA ILE A 116 7.05 -0.17 -4.53
C ILE A 116 8.46 -0.16 -3.92
N MET A 117 8.61 0.35 -2.69
CA MET A 117 9.91 0.39 -2.02
C MET A 117 10.43 -1.02 -1.68
N VAL A 118 9.54 -1.96 -1.35
CA VAL A 118 9.90 -3.39 -1.18
C VAL A 118 10.43 -3.98 -2.49
N LEU A 119 9.76 -3.74 -3.62
CA LEU A 119 10.24 -4.21 -4.93
C LEU A 119 11.60 -3.59 -5.30
N ARG A 120 11.79 -2.32 -4.98
CA ARG A 120 13.09 -1.64 -5.15
C ARG A 120 14.18 -2.28 -4.28
N GLU A 121 13.89 -2.54 -3.01
CA GLU A 121 14.83 -3.18 -2.07
C GLU A 121 15.20 -4.59 -2.53
N GLN A 122 14.25 -5.30 -3.14
CA GLN A 122 14.48 -6.61 -3.78
C GLN A 122 15.26 -6.52 -5.11
N GLY A 123 15.62 -5.32 -5.57
CA GLY A 123 16.30 -5.11 -6.85
C GLY A 123 15.44 -5.39 -8.09
N LYS A 124 14.11 -5.50 -7.95
CA LYS A 124 13.20 -5.85 -9.04
C LYS A 124 12.78 -4.64 -9.89
N LEU A 125 12.90 -3.43 -9.35
CA LEU A 125 12.68 -2.18 -10.08
C LEU A 125 13.57 -1.05 -9.54
N SER A 126 13.75 0.01 -10.34
CA SER A 126 14.36 1.26 -9.90
C SER A 126 13.36 2.43 -10.03
N LEU A 127 13.56 3.49 -9.25
CA LEU A 127 12.62 4.62 -9.22
C LEU A 127 12.70 5.49 -10.49
N ASP A 128 13.81 5.49 -11.18
CA ASP A 128 14.06 6.18 -12.47
C ASP A 128 13.57 5.36 -13.68
N GLN A 129 13.18 4.10 -13.47
CA GLN A 129 12.66 3.25 -14.53
C GLN A 129 11.40 3.85 -15.16
N LYS A 130 11.31 3.77 -16.50
CA LYS A 130 10.16 4.28 -17.24
C LYS A 130 8.93 3.41 -17.02
N VAL A 131 7.78 4.08 -16.92
CA VAL A 131 6.49 3.39 -16.77
C VAL A 131 6.02 2.81 -18.10
N PHE A 132 6.08 3.59 -19.16
CA PHE A 132 5.63 3.22 -20.51
C PHE A 132 6.78 3.22 -21.51
N GLY A 133 6.61 2.50 -22.60
CA GLY A 133 7.56 2.46 -23.72
C GLY A 133 8.17 1.10 -23.93
N PRO A 134 9.04 0.94 -24.96
CA PRO A 134 9.67 -0.35 -25.28
C PRO A 134 10.50 -0.93 -24.13
N GLU A 135 11.08 -0.06 -23.30
CA GLU A 135 11.87 -0.42 -22.11
C GLU A 135 11.13 -0.10 -20.81
N GLY A 136 9.85 0.28 -20.89
CA GLY A 136 9.01 0.59 -19.74
C GLY A 136 8.53 -0.66 -19.01
N ILE A 137 7.96 -0.49 -17.83
CA ILE A 137 7.41 -1.61 -17.05
C ILE A 137 6.10 -2.11 -17.68
N LEU A 138 5.22 -1.18 -18.08
CA LEU A 138 3.93 -1.48 -18.68
C LEU A 138 4.06 -1.48 -20.21
N GLN A 139 4.39 -2.65 -20.77
CA GLN A 139 4.69 -2.83 -22.19
C GLN A 139 3.51 -3.36 -23.01
N ASP A 140 2.34 -3.55 -22.40
CA ASP A 140 1.17 -4.05 -23.13
C ASP A 140 0.87 -3.17 -24.34
N SER A 141 0.78 -3.81 -25.50
CA SER A 141 0.55 -3.12 -26.79
C SER A 141 -0.72 -2.28 -26.78
N THR A 142 -1.75 -2.67 -26.01
CA THR A 142 -3.01 -1.93 -25.90
C THR A 142 -2.80 -0.56 -25.24
N TYR A 143 -1.88 -0.47 -24.27
CA TYR A 143 -1.49 0.79 -23.67
C TYR A 143 -0.65 1.63 -24.63
N LEU A 144 0.41 1.03 -25.18
CA LEU A 144 1.34 1.75 -26.06
C LEU A 144 0.66 2.32 -27.30
N GLN A 145 -0.26 1.59 -27.93
CA GLN A 145 -1.07 2.05 -29.06
C GLN A 145 -2.06 3.17 -28.69
N SER A 146 -2.41 3.28 -27.43
CA SER A 146 -3.32 4.33 -26.94
C SER A 146 -2.61 5.65 -26.63
N ILE A 147 -1.29 5.65 -26.49
CA ILE A 147 -0.50 6.85 -26.16
C ILE A 147 -0.49 7.82 -27.33
N SER A 148 -1.10 9.01 -27.12
CA SER A 148 -1.12 10.09 -28.09
C SER A 148 -0.05 11.17 -27.83
N ASP A 149 0.40 11.31 -26.60
CA ASP A 149 1.41 12.29 -26.16
C ASP A 149 2.72 11.58 -25.79
N LYS A 150 3.79 11.86 -26.53
CA LYS A 150 5.11 11.24 -26.29
C LYS A 150 5.68 11.52 -24.88
N ASN A 151 5.16 12.51 -24.17
CA ASN A 151 5.58 12.77 -22.80
C ASN A 151 5.22 11.61 -21.83
N TYR A 152 4.26 10.75 -22.15
CA TYR A 152 4.02 9.53 -21.36
C TYR A 152 5.24 8.63 -21.24
N TYR A 153 6.09 8.56 -22.27
CA TYR A 153 7.33 7.79 -22.26
C TYR A 153 8.41 8.37 -21.34
N ARG A 154 8.20 9.58 -20.80
CA ARG A 154 9.13 10.22 -19.86
C ARG A 154 8.79 9.90 -18.42
N ILE A 155 7.56 9.48 -18.14
CA ILE A 155 7.09 9.18 -16.77
C ILE A 155 7.94 8.08 -16.15
N THR A 156 8.45 8.33 -14.95
CA THR A 156 9.17 7.38 -14.12
C THR A 156 8.31 6.89 -12.96
N VAL A 157 8.73 5.82 -12.30
CA VAL A 157 8.11 5.34 -11.06
C VAL A 157 8.16 6.44 -9.98
N GLU A 158 9.27 7.18 -9.89
CA GLU A 158 9.40 8.31 -8.96
C GLU A 158 8.37 9.42 -9.26
N ASP A 159 8.12 9.74 -10.52
CA ASP A 159 7.12 10.74 -10.90
C ASP A 159 5.71 10.34 -10.43
N LEU A 160 5.37 9.05 -10.48
CA LEU A 160 4.10 8.54 -9.95
C LEU A 160 4.02 8.70 -8.44
N LEU A 161 5.04 8.25 -7.70
CA LEU A 161 5.12 8.35 -6.25
C LEU A 161 5.00 9.79 -5.76
N ARG A 162 5.64 10.73 -6.47
CA ARG A 162 5.69 12.14 -6.11
C ARG A 162 4.58 13.00 -6.72
N HIS A 163 3.59 12.38 -7.40
CA HIS A 163 2.51 13.08 -8.09
C HIS A 163 3.01 14.07 -9.16
N LYS A 164 4.08 13.73 -9.89
CA LYS A 164 4.70 14.57 -10.91
C LYS A 164 4.50 14.08 -12.34
N ALA A 165 3.63 13.08 -12.55
CA ALA A 165 3.43 12.45 -13.85
C ALA A 165 2.67 13.32 -14.88
N GLY A 166 1.98 14.37 -14.44
CA GLY A 166 1.29 15.28 -15.36
C GLY A 166 -0.16 14.90 -15.70
N PHE A 167 -0.78 13.97 -14.98
CA PHE A 167 -2.15 13.49 -15.30
C PHE A 167 -3.26 14.51 -15.05
N MET A 168 -3.04 15.49 -14.19
CA MET A 168 -4.03 16.50 -13.89
C MET A 168 -4.16 17.49 -15.02
N THR A 169 -5.36 17.60 -15.55
CA THR A 169 -5.75 18.58 -16.58
C THR A 169 -6.89 19.45 -16.04
N GLY A 170 -7.37 20.40 -16.79
CA GLY A 170 -8.51 21.25 -16.41
C GLY A 170 -9.79 20.49 -16.05
N GLY A 171 -9.89 19.20 -16.39
CA GLY A 171 -11.01 18.32 -16.02
C GLY A 171 -10.83 17.54 -14.69
N GLY A 172 -9.76 17.80 -13.93
CA GLY A 172 -9.48 17.12 -12.66
C GLY A 172 -8.84 15.73 -12.82
N ASP A 173 -8.82 14.97 -11.71
CA ASP A 173 -8.27 13.61 -11.71
C ASP A 173 -9.21 12.67 -12.47
N PRO A 174 -8.68 11.89 -13.45
CA PRO A 174 -9.48 10.95 -14.24
C PRO A 174 -10.26 9.92 -13.41
N MET A 175 -9.73 9.52 -12.24
CA MET A 175 -10.38 8.57 -11.35
C MET A 175 -11.70 9.10 -10.75
N PHE A 176 -11.87 10.42 -10.66
CA PHE A 176 -13.12 11.07 -10.21
C PHE A 176 -13.97 11.62 -11.35
N SER A 177 -13.51 11.46 -12.59
CA SER A 177 -14.20 11.98 -13.78
C SER A 177 -14.96 10.89 -14.54
N THR A 178 -15.29 9.77 -13.91
CA THR A 178 -15.88 8.58 -14.55
C THR A 178 -17.12 8.92 -15.37
N ARG A 179 -18.07 9.70 -14.81
CA ARG A 179 -19.27 10.12 -15.54
C ARG A 179 -18.96 10.88 -16.82
N SER A 180 -18.04 11.87 -16.75
CA SER A 180 -17.61 12.64 -17.92
C SER A 180 -16.90 11.75 -18.94
N ILE A 181 -16.09 10.81 -18.48
CA ILE A 181 -15.41 9.84 -19.33
C ILE A 181 -16.44 8.97 -20.05
N MET A 182 -17.45 8.46 -19.35
CA MET A 182 -18.51 7.65 -19.95
C MET A 182 -19.28 8.42 -21.02
N VAL A 183 -19.73 9.64 -20.71
CA VAL A 183 -20.49 10.48 -21.64
C VAL A 183 -19.66 10.81 -22.89
N ASN A 184 -18.42 11.28 -22.70
CA ASN A 184 -17.55 11.71 -23.79
C ASN A 184 -17.12 10.55 -24.71
N ASN A 185 -17.09 9.32 -24.19
CA ASN A 185 -16.72 8.12 -24.94
C ASN A 185 -17.91 7.21 -25.27
N LYS A 186 -19.14 7.66 -24.99
CA LYS A 186 -20.38 6.90 -25.25
C LYS A 186 -20.38 5.51 -24.63
N LEU A 187 -19.80 5.37 -23.43
CA LEU A 187 -19.75 4.12 -22.70
C LEU A 187 -21.11 3.85 -22.04
N LYS A 188 -21.58 2.60 -22.10
CA LYS A 188 -22.83 2.17 -21.46
C LYS A 188 -22.62 1.78 -20.00
N GLU A 189 -21.39 1.37 -19.65
CA GLU A 189 -21.00 0.86 -18.33
C GLU A 189 -19.79 1.59 -17.82
N VAL A 190 -19.56 1.52 -16.51
CA VAL A 190 -18.35 2.06 -15.88
C VAL A 190 -17.13 1.32 -16.43
N PRO A 191 -16.14 2.04 -16.98
CA PRO A 191 -14.96 1.40 -17.54
C PRO A 191 -14.16 0.66 -16.44
N ASP A 192 -13.65 -0.52 -16.78
CA ASP A 192 -12.64 -1.19 -15.98
C ASP A 192 -11.31 -0.41 -15.99
N GLN A 193 -10.35 -0.86 -15.19
CA GLN A 193 -9.05 -0.17 -15.05
C GLN A 193 -8.29 -0.07 -16.37
N VAL A 194 -8.31 -1.14 -17.18
CA VAL A 194 -7.62 -1.18 -18.48
C VAL A 194 -8.24 -0.20 -19.45
N THR A 195 -9.56 -0.23 -19.57
CA THR A 195 -10.31 0.69 -20.44
C THR A 195 -10.13 2.15 -20.00
N LEU A 196 -10.21 2.42 -18.69
CA LEU A 196 -9.97 3.76 -18.14
C LEU A 196 -8.57 4.26 -18.52
N LEU A 197 -7.54 3.44 -18.29
CA LEU A 197 -6.16 3.80 -18.60
C LEU A 197 -5.99 4.11 -20.11
N ARG A 198 -6.50 3.24 -20.98
CA ARG A 198 -6.46 3.46 -22.44
C ARG A 198 -7.11 4.78 -22.85
N LEU A 199 -8.22 5.14 -22.25
CA LEU A 199 -8.90 6.42 -22.52
C LEU A 199 -8.11 7.63 -22.03
N VAL A 200 -7.42 7.49 -20.91
CA VAL A 200 -6.54 8.55 -20.39
C VAL A 200 -5.30 8.71 -21.25
N LEU A 201 -4.67 7.62 -21.68
CA LEU A 201 -3.48 7.64 -22.53
C LEU A 201 -3.69 8.34 -23.89
N ARG A 202 -4.94 8.47 -24.35
CA ARG A 202 -5.32 9.25 -25.55
C ARG A 202 -5.35 10.77 -25.31
N ARG A 203 -5.21 11.22 -24.06
CA ARG A 203 -5.22 12.65 -23.71
C ARG A 203 -3.79 13.18 -23.62
N LYS A 204 -3.63 14.48 -23.80
CA LYS A 204 -2.35 15.14 -23.50
C LYS A 204 -2.18 15.26 -21.98
N LEU A 205 -0.95 15.17 -21.52
CA LEU A 205 -0.60 15.51 -20.14
C LEU A 205 -0.79 17.01 -19.88
N GLY A 206 -1.12 17.39 -18.66
CA GLY A 206 -1.28 18.78 -18.26
C GLY A 206 0.05 19.54 -18.18
N TYR A 207 1.15 18.80 -17.96
CA TYR A 207 2.51 19.33 -17.93
C TYR A 207 3.53 18.22 -18.19
N THR A 208 4.75 18.58 -18.51
CA THR A 208 5.85 17.64 -18.71
C THR A 208 6.17 16.91 -17.39
N PRO A 209 6.27 15.57 -17.36
CA PRO A 209 6.63 14.81 -16.17
C PRO A 209 7.89 15.35 -15.49
N GLY A 210 7.87 15.39 -14.17
CA GLY A 210 8.95 15.90 -13.33
C GLY A 210 8.96 17.42 -13.12
N THR A 211 8.27 18.22 -13.95
CA THR A 211 8.38 19.69 -13.91
C THR A 211 7.41 20.38 -12.95
N SER A 212 6.31 19.72 -12.60
CA SER A 212 5.31 20.23 -11.67
C SER A 212 4.75 19.09 -10.82
N GLN A 213 3.97 19.42 -9.78
CA GLN A 213 3.34 18.45 -8.91
C GLN A 213 1.84 18.71 -8.83
N SER A 214 1.04 17.67 -9.03
CA SER A 214 -0.40 17.71 -8.83
C SER A 214 -0.89 16.35 -8.38
N TYR A 215 -1.56 16.31 -7.23
CA TYR A 215 -2.05 15.07 -6.63
C TYR A 215 -2.88 14.26 -7.63
N SER A 216 -2.57 12.98 -7.78
CA SER A 216 -3.24 12.08 -8.72
C SER A 216 -3.51 10.70 -8.15
N ASN A 217 -4.77 10.28 -8.18
CA ASN A 217 -5.16 8.91 -7.86
C ASN A 217 -4.81 7.95 -9.00
N LEU A 218 -4.89 8.42 -10.25
CA LEU A 218 -4.46 7.64 -11.41
C LEU A 218 -3.00 7.22 -11.31
N GLY A 219 -2.12 8.09 -10.79
CA GLY A 219 -0.71 7.75 -10.57
C GLY A 219 -0.55 6.55 -9.64
N TYR A 220 -1.39 6.44 -8.62
CA TYR A 220 -1.36 5.32 -7.66
C TYR A 220 -2.06 4.06 -8.19
N LEU A 221 -3.05 4.19 -9.07
CA LEU A 221 -3.54 3.06 -9.85
C LEU A 221 -2.42 2.45 -10.71
N LEU A 222 -1.61 3.29 -11.38
CA LEU A 222 -0.47 2.80 -12.15
C LEU A 222 0.59 2.13 -11.27
N LEU A 223 0.84 2.64 -10.06
CA LEU A 223 1.75 1.99 -9.12
C LEU A 223 1.25 0.61 -8.70
N SER A 224 -0.07 0.41 -8.50
CA SER A 224 -0.60 -0.92 -8.22
C SER A 224 -0.43 -1.87 -9.41
N MET A 225 -0.65 -1.41 -10.64
CA MET A 225 -0.41 -2.21 -11.86
C MET A 225 1.09 -2.55 -12.05
N ILE A 226 1.98 -1.63 -11.68
CA ILE A 226 3.44 -1.88 -11.67
C ILE A 226 3.79 -2.97 -10.65
N ILE A 227 3.19 -2.96 -9.46
CA ILE A 227 3.38 -4.02 -8.46
C ILE A 227 2.98 -5.37 -9.06
N GLU A 228 1.82 -5.47 -9.68
CA GLU A 228 1.35 -6.71 -10.31
C GLU A 228 2.31 -7.17 -11.43
N GLN A 229 2.68 -6.26 -12.31
CA GLN A 229 3.54 -6.56 -13.46
C GLN A 229 4.94 -7.04 -13.02
N VAL A 230 5.52 -6.42 -12.00
CA VAL A 230 6.90 -6.71 -11.56
C VAL A 230 6.94 -7.92 -10.62
N SER A 231 5.92 -8.12 -9.79
CA SER A 231 5.88 -9.23 -8.85
C SER A 231 5.34 -10.53 -9.45
N GLY A 232 4.48 -10.43 -10.47
CA GLY A 232 3.70 -11.56 -10.99
C GLY A 232 2.57 -12.02 -10.07
N GLN A 233 2.26 -11.26 -9.02
CA GLN A 233 1.19 -11.52 -8.06
C GLN A 233 0.05 -10.49 -8.24
N SER A 234 -1.15 -10.80 -7.74
CA SER A 234 -2.18 -9.76 -7.61
C SER A 234 -1.68 -8.66 -6.66
N TYR A 235 -2.17 -7.43 -6.84
CA TYR A 235 -1.83 -6.32 -5.94
C TYR A 235 -2.12 -6.67 -4.47
N GLU A 236 -3.29 -7.25 -4.19
CA GLU A 236 -3.69 -7.60 -2.83
C GLU A 236 -2.76 -8.66 -2.23
N ASP A 237 -2.48 -9.74 -2.94
CA ASP A 237 -1.60 -10.82 -2.45
C ASP A 237 -0.20 -10.29 -2.17
N PHE A 238 0.37 -9.52 -3.10
CA PHE A 238 1.70 -8.92 -2.91
C PHE A 238 1.74 -8.02 -1.67
N ILE A 239 0.77 -7.13 -1.52
CA ILE A 239 0.70 -6.19 -0.39
C ILE A 239 0.47 -6.94 0.93
N GLN A 240 -0.39 -7.95 0.94
CA GLN A 240 -0.61 -8.79 2.11
C GLN A 240 0.68 -9.46 2.58
N GLU A 241 1.41 -10.08 1.67
CA GLU A 241 2.58 -10.88 2.00
C GLU A 241 3.80 -10.03 2.35
N ASN A 242 4.02 -8.94 1.61
CA ASN A 242 5.26 -8.20 1.66
C ASN A 242 5.19 -6.89 2.47
N VAL A 243 3.99 -6.39 2.77
CA VAL A 243 3.80 -5.12 3.49
C VAL A 243 2.99 -5.33 4.76
N LEU A 244 1.76 -5.85 4.66
CA LEU A 244 0.83 -5.85 5.77
C LEU A 244 1.15 -6.91 6.83
N ARG A 245 1.38 -8.16 6.42
CA ARG A 245 1.73 -9.24 7.36
C ARG A 245 3.05 -8.97 8.10
N PRO A 246 4.14 -8.51 7.43
CA PRO A 246 5.35 -8.11 8.13
C PRO A 246 5.14 -6.98 9.14
N ALA A 247 4.19 -6.06 8.86
CA ALA A 247 3.79 -4.98 9.77
C ALA A 247 2.80 -5.42 10.87
N GLY A 248 2.39 -6.69 10.90
CA GLY A 248 1.39 -7.20 11.85
C GLY A 248 -0.06 -6.87 11.50
N CYS A 249 -0.33 -6.24 10.36
CA CYS A 249 -1.67 -5.89 9.88
C CYS A 249 -2.29 -7.09 9.17
N ARG A 250 -3.30 -7.73 9.76
CA ARG A 250 -3.89 -8.98 9.23
C ARG A 250 -5.29 -8.82 8.66
N ASP A 251 -5.99 -7.74 9.01
CA ASP A 251 -7.40 -7.51 8.67
C ASP A 251 -7.57 -6.29 7.72
N MET A 252 -6.56 -5.97 6.91
CA MET A 252 -6.67 -4.99 5.84
C MET A 252 -6.86 -5.70 4.52
N HIS A 253 -7.89 -5.28 3.76
CA HIS A 253 -8.28 -5.89 2.49
C HIS A 253 -8.65 -4.81 1.47
N ILE A 254 -8.72 -5.20 0.20
CA ILE A 254 -9.34 -4.36 -0.82
C ILE A 254 -10.85 -4.33 -0.56
N ALA A 255 -11.41 -3.13 -0.36
CA ALA A 255 -12.82 -2.97 -0.06
C ALA A 255 -13.71 -3.29 -1.28
N HIS A 256 -14.82 -3.96 -1.04
CA HIS A 256 -15.85 -4.18 -2.06
C HIS A 256 -16.68 -2.91 -2.30
N ASN A 257 -17.22 -2.75 -3.51
CA ASN A 257 -17.96 -1.55 -3.87
C ASN A 257 -19.38 -1.50 -3.31
N TYR A 258 -20.00 -2.64 -3.12
CA TYR A 258 -21.41 -2.72 -2.71
C TYR A 258 -21.56 -3.13 -1.26
N TYR A 259 -22.54 -2.52 -0.56
CA TYR A 259 -22.83 -2.78 0.86
C TYR A 259 -23.06 -4.28 1.15
N LYS A 260 -23.77 -4.99 0.27
CA LYS A 260 -24.04 -6.44 0.42
C LYS A 260 -22.79 -7.33 0.38
N GLU A 261 -21.67 -6.78 -0.11
CA GLU A 261 -20.40 -7.48 -0.27
C GLU A 261 -19.40 -7.11 0.82
N LYS A 262 -19.79 -6.22 1.75
CA LYS A 262 -18.91 -5.77 2.83
C LYS A 262 -18.43 -6.94 3.70
N TYR A 263 -17.24 -6.84 4.25
CA TYR A 263 -16.75 -7.79 5.24
C TYR A 263 -17.61 -7.75 6.50
N LYS A 264 -17.69 -8.89 7.23
CA LYS A 264 -18.57 -9.03 8.40
C LYS A 264 -18.40 -7.92 9.44
N ASN A 265 -17.18 -7.45 9.66
CA ASN A 265 -16.82 -6.41 10.63
C ASN A 265 -16.48 -5.06 9.96
N GLU A 266 -16.84 -4.87 8.69
CA GLU A 266 -16.68 -3.59 8.00
C GLU A 266 -17.83 -2.66 8.36
N VAL A 267 -17.50 -1.41 8.66
CA VAL A 267 -18.47 -0.35 8.97
C VAL A 267 -19.31 0.00 7.73
N ARG A 268 -20.50 0.52 7.98
CA ARG A 268 -21.29 1.15 6.92
C ARG A 268 -20.71 2.51 6.58
N ASN A 269 -20.44 2.74 5.29
CA ASN A 269 -20.04 4.05 4.82
C ASN A 269 -21.29 4.89 4.56
N TYR A 270 -21.41 6.01 5.25
CA TYR A 270 -22.47 7.00 5.07
C TYR A 270 -21.99 8.08 4.10
N VAL A 271 -22.80 8.43 3.11
CA VAL A 271 -22.54 9.47 2.07
C VAL A 271 -23.49 10.62 2.30
#